data_437429b8659a1fb154a72261916b4cbc
#
_entry.id   437429b8659a1fb154a72261916b4cbc
#
_cell.length_a   1.000
_cell.length_b   1.000
_cell.length_c   1.000
_cell.angle_alpha   90.00
_cell.angle_beta   90.00
_cell.angle_gamma   90.00
#
_symmetry.space_group_name_H-M   'P 1'
#
loop_
_entity.id
_entity.type
_entity.pdbx_description
1 polymer ?
#
loop_
_entity_poly.entity_id
_entity_poly.type
_entity_poly.pdbx_seq_one_letter_code
_entity_poly.pdbx_strand_id
1 'polypeptide(L)'
;MEQTGARTDRLGVLLDQFDQAREMAEVRLAGLGDEEYLWEPVAGCWSVRRRAEATTPRAYGPGEWVLDKGAPDIPANEYAEVARQAAGGMSVAKIAEDWSVSVGRVEEVLAHTGEPPPDEAPFTTLAWRLGHLHSCFAGQWEWTFGERRRDPHLLVDFSPSADVALERFWALIDRWRADVGRVTEEQLDTVGFSQYPYGSDPDDPYIGVLAGDNLEFIHHMSEIALLRDLYRLRSTLSG
;
A
#
# COMPACT_ATOMS: atom_id res chain seq x y z
N MET A 1 28.21 -16.77 18.32
CA MET A 1 27.33 -16.66 17.15
C MET A 1 26.66 -18.02 16.99
N GLU A 2 25.50 -18.20 17.64
CA GLU A 2 24.65 -19.36 17.41
C GLU A 2 24.05 -19.19 16.00
N GLN A 3 24.39 -20.09 15.10
CA GLN A 3 23.64 -20.25 13.87
C GLN A 3 22.23 -20.76 14.27
N THR A 4 21.27 -19.86 14.33
CA THR A 4 19.87 -20.26 14.35
C THR A 4 19.65 -21.04 13.06
N GLY A 5 19.49 -22.37 13.16
CA GLY A 5 19.24 -23.23 12.01
C GLY A 5 18.05 -22.67 11.23
N ALA A 6 18.18 -22.52 9.92
CA ALA A 6 17.12 -22.04 9.05
C ALA A 6 15.85 -22.86 9.32
N ARG A 7 14.74 -22.20 9.64
CA ARG A 7 13.44 -22.85 9.77
C ARG A 7 13.05 -23.41 8.41
N THR A 8 12.72 -24.67 8.36
CA THR A 8 12.35 -25.36 7.11
C THR A 8 10.83 -25.56 6.98
N ASP A 9 10.07 -25.12 7.99
CA ASP A 9 8.61 -25.08 7.95
C ASP A 9 8.10 -23.93 7.04
N ARG A 10 6.84 -24.01 6.63
CA ARG A 10 6.22 -23.03 5.71
C ARG A 10 6.30 -21.61 6.23
N LEU A 11 6.01 -21.40 7.51
CA LEU A 11 6.12 -20.12 8.17
C LEU A 11 7.57 -19.62 8.14
N GLY A 12 8.52 -20.48 8.46
CA GLY A 12 9.94 -20.12 8.46
C GLY A 12 10.43 -19.63 7.11
N VAL A 13 10.04 -20.30 6.01
CA VAL A 13 10.41 -19.88 4.65
C VAL A 13 9.87 -18.49 4.32
N LEU A 14 8.60 -18.19 4.67
CA LEU A 14 8.00 -16.89 4.43
C LEU A 14 8.65 -15.79 5.28
N LEU A 15 8.96 -16.10 6.54
CA LEU A 15 9.63 -15.16 7.43
C LEU A 15 11.08 -14.89 7.03
N ASP A 16 11.82 -15.92 6.59
CA ASP A 16 13.19 -15.76 6.07
C ASP A 16 13.20 -14.89 4.80
N GLN A 17 12.22 -15.05 3.92
CA GLN A 17 12.05 -14.19 2.74
C GLN A 17 11.78 -12.72 3.14
N PHE A 18 10.88 -12.52 4.09
CA PHE A 18 10.57 -11.17 4.60
C PHE A 18 11.78 -10.53 5.26
N ASP A 19 12.48 -11.25 6.13
CA ASP A 19 13.64 -10.75 6.86
C ASP A 19 14.78 -10.35 5.90
N GLN A 20 15.02 -11.13 4.84
CA GLN A 20 15.98 -10.76 3.78
C GLN A 20 15.56 -9.48 3.03
N ALA A 21 14.27 -9.38 2.67
CA ALA A 21 13.76 -8.18 2.00
C ALA A 21 13.86 -6.94 2.91
N ARG A 22 13.60 -7.12 4.21
CA ARG A 22 13.74 -6.08 5.23
C ARG A 22 15.19 -5.59 5.35
N GLU A 23 16.16 -6.49 5.47
CA GLU A 23 17.58 -6.12 5.52
C GLU A 23 17.99 -5.28 4.31
N MET A 24 17.54 -5.66 3.12
CA MET A 24 17.78 -4.88 1.89
C MET A 24 17.10 -3.50 1.96
N ALA A 25 15.88 -3.42 2.47
CA ALA A 25 15.13 -2.18 2.60
C ALA A 25 15.79 -1.22 3.60
N GLU A 26 16.25 -1.72 4.76
CA GLU A 26 16.97 -0.92 5.76
C GLU A 26 18.22 -0.25 5.16
N VAL A 27 19.00 -1.00 4.38
CA VAL A 27 20.18 -0.46 3.67
C VAL A 27 19.75 0.60 2.66
N ARG A 28 18.69 0.35 1.89
CA ARG A 28 18.19 1.28 0.87
C ARG A 28 17.57 2.55 1.45
N LEU A 29 16.98 2.49 2.64
CA LEU A 29 16.32 3.62 3.31
C LEU A 29 17.28 4.42 4.21
N ALA A 30 18.49 3.93 4.47
CA ALA A 30 19.48 4.62 5.29
C ALA A 30 19.79 6.04 4.75
N GLY A 31 19.69 7.05 5.63
CA GLY A 31 19.98 8.45 5.28
C GLY A 31 18.94 9.10 4.34
N LEU A 32 17.71 8.60 4.31
CA LEU A 32 16.60 9.25 3.63
C LEU A 32 16.26 10.58 4.33
N GLY A 33 16.36 11.71 3.62
CA GLY A 33 15.99 13.03 4.14
C GLY A 33 14.62 13.49 3.63
N ASP A 34 14.06 14.52 4.28
CA ASP A 34 12.71 15.01 4.02
C ASP A 34 12.53 15.53 2.58
N GLU A 35 13.57 16.18 2.02
CA GLU A 35 13.53 16.65 0.63
C GLU A 35 13.42 15.50 -0.37
N GLU A 36 14.19 14.41 -0.18
CA GLU A 36 14.11 13.21 -1.00
C GLU A 36 12.79 12.47 -0.78
N TYR A 37 12.34 12.40 0.47
CA TYR A 37 11.11 11.73 0.88
C TYR A 37 9.87 12.31 0.21
N LEU A 38 9.79 13.65 0.13
CA LEU A 38 8.66 14.37 -0.46
C LEU A 38 8.87 14.76 -1.94
N TRP A 39 10.00 14.38 -2.55
CA TRP A 39 10.27 14.72 -3.94
C TRP A 39 9.21 14.15 -4.89
N GLU A 40 8.64 15.04 -5.69
CA GLU A 40 7.70 14.69 -6.75
C GLU A 40 8.46 14.47 -8.07
N PRO A 41 8.59 13.21 -8.54
CA PRO A 41 9.22 12.93 -9.84
C PRO A 41 8.42 13.52 -10.99
N VAL A 42 7.11 13.64 -10.82
CA VAL A 42 6.16 14.30 -11.72
C VAL A 42 5.25 15.18 -10.89
N ALA A 43 5.05 16.41 -11.33
CA ALA A 43 4.21 17.37 -10.60
C ALA A 43 2.78 16.83 -10.42
N GLY A 44 2.26 16.93 -9.20
CA GLY A 44 0.92 16.44 -8.85
C GLY A 44 0.81 14.92 -8.70
N CYS A 45 1.93 14.19 -8.65
CA CYS A 45 1.92 12.76 -8.40
C CYS A 45 1.35 12.43 -6.99
N TRP A 46 1.04 11.17 -6.75
CA TRP A 46 0.57 10.71 -5.45
C TRP A 46 1.62 10.97 -4.36
N SER A 47 1.19 11.53 -3.23
CA SER A 47 2.11 11.97 -2.17
C SER A 47 1.44 11.95 -0.80
N VAL A 48 2.24 12.20 0.25
CA VAL A 48 1.73 12.64 1.54
C VAL A 48 1.64 14.18 1.50
N ARG A 49 0.46 14.73 1.75
CA ARG A 49 0.17 16.16 1.68
C ARG A 49 -0.54 16.67 2.92
N ARG A 50 -0.54 17.96 3.15
CA ARG A 50 -1.46 18.55 4.12
C ARG A 50 -2.89 18.33 3.65
N ARG A 51 -3.80 18.01 4.55
CA ARG A 51 -5.22 17.80 4.22
C ARG A 51 -5.84 18.95 3.43
N ALA A 52 -5.46 20.19 3.76
CA ALA A 52 -5.92 21.37 3.06
C ALA A 52 -5.40 21.50 1.61
N GLU A 53 -4.35 20.76 1.26
CA GLU A 53 -3.67 20.75 -0.04
C GLU A 53 -3.93 19.44 -0.80
N ALA A 54 -4.77 18.55 -0.25
CA ALA A 54 -5.10 17.28 -0.89
C ALA A 54 -5.79 17.51 -2.24
N THR A 55 -5.37 16.75 -3.23
CA THR A 55 -5.86 16.85 -4.60
C THR A 55 -7.09 15.99 -4.85
N THR A 56 -7.42 15.09 -3.90
CA THR A 56 -8.58 14.21 -3.96
C THR A 56 -9.37 14.21 -2.65
N PRO A 57 -10.72 14.15 -2.70
CA PRO A 57 -11.54 13.93 -1.51
C PRO A 57 -11.33 12.56 -0.86
N ARG A 58 -10.70 11.61 -1.55
CA ARG A 58 -10.35 10.28 -1.04
C ARG A 58 -9.03 10.23 -0.28
N ALA A 59 -8.34 11.36 -0.12
CA ALA A 59 -7.16 11.42 0.74
C ALA A 59 -7.51 11.02 2.17
N TYR A 60 -6.74 10.12 2.77
CA TYR A 60 -7.05 9.53 4.06
C TYR A 60 -5.92 9.64 5.08
N GLY A 61 -6.27 9.48 6.35
CA GLY A 61 -5.42 9.60 7.52
C GLY A 61 -6.14 10.37 8.62
N PRO A 62 -5.86 10.17 9.90
CA PRO A 62 -6.55 10.84 11.01
C PRO A 62 -6.09 12.28 11.24
N GLY A 63 -4.86 12.62 10.85
CA GLY A 63 -4.17 13.86 11.20
C GLY A 63 -4.25 14.99 10.18
N GLU A 64 -3.36 15.94 10.33
CA GLU A 64 -3.16 17.06 9.41
C GLU A 64 -2.58 16.59 8.06
N TRP A 65 -1.74 15.57 8.09
CA TRP A 65 -1.13 14.97 6.91
C TRP A 65 -1.91 13.74 6.49
N VAL A 66 -2.11 13.61 5.19
CA VAL A 66 -2.94 12.57 4.57
C VAL A 66 -2.21 11.89 3.43
N LEU A 67 -2.54 10.63 3.18
CA LEU A 67 -2.14 9.93 1.97
C LEU A 67 -3.07 10.34 0.84
N ASP A 68 -2.52 11.08 -0.13
CA ASP A 68 -3.26 11.64 -1.26
C ASP A 68 -2.92 10.88 -2.54
N LYS A 69 -3.97 10.43 -3.23
CA LYS A 69 -3.87 9.62 -4.45
C LYS A 69 -3.88 10.46 -5.75
N GLY A 70 -3.61 11.76 -5.66
CA GLY A 70 -3.67 12.63 -6.84
C GLY A 70 -5.10 12.77 -7.39
N ALA A 71 -5.23 13.24 -8.62
CA ALA A 71 -6.54 13.35 -9.26
C ALA A 71 -7.21 11.98 -9.34
N PRO A 72 -8.46 11.83 -8.90
CA PRO A 72 -9.15 10.54 -8.94
C PRO A 72 -9.35 10.10 -10.38
N ASP A 73 -9.11 8.81 -10.63
CA ASP A 73 -9.49 8.13 -11.88
C ASP A 73 -9.99 6.71 -11.57
N ILE A 74 -10.56 6.07 -12.56
CA ILE A 74 -10.93 4.67 -12.53
C ILE A 74 -9.82 3.88 -13.24
N PRO A 75 -9.05 3.06 -12.51
CA PRO A 75 -7.99 2.24 -13.14
C PRO A 75 -8.58 1.22 -14.13
N ALA A 76 -7.81 0.83 -15.11
CA ALA A 76 -8.28 -0.08 -16.16
C ALA A 76 -8.69 -1.46 -15.63
N ASN A 77 -8.01 -1.98 -14.62
CA ASN A 77 -8.36 -3.23 -13.93
C ASN A 77 -9.71 -3.17 -13.20
N GLU A 78 -10.25 -1.97 -12.95
CA GLU A 78 -11.53 -1.77 -12.26
C GLU A 78 -12.72 -1.55 -13.20
N TYR A 79 -12.50 -1.54 -14.53
CA TYR A 79 -13.58 -1.34 -15.51
C TYR A 79 -14.66 -2.40 -15.39
N ALA A 80 -14.29 -3.65 -15.14
CA ALA A 80 -15.22 -4.74 -14.93
C ALA A 80 -16.08 -4.55 -13.68
N GLU A 81 -15.51 -3.98 -12.59
CA GLU A 81 -16.25 -3.66 -11.36
C GLU A 81 -17.27 -2.55 -11.61
N VAL A 82 -16.87 -1.47 -12.27
CA VAL A 82 -17.77 -0.38 -12.66
C VAL A 82 -18.94 -0.90 -13.50
N ALA A 83 -18.65 -1.77 -14.46
CA ALA A 83 -19.68 -2.41 -15.28
C ALA A 83 -20.64 -3.29 -14.46
N ARG A 84 -20.12 -4.04 -13.47
CA ARG A 84 -20.93 -4.84 -12.54
C ARG A 84 -21.83 -3.95 -11.66
N GLN A 85 -21.31 -2.85 -11.11
CA GLN A 85 -22.09 -1.88 -10.32
C GLN A 85 -23.24 -1.31 -11.14
N ALA A 86 -22.98 -0.89 -12.37
CA ALA A 86 -24.03 -0.36 -13.26
C ALA A 86 -25.06 -1.44 -13.63
N ALA A 87 -24.63 -2.65 -13.95
CA ALA A 87 -25.53 -3.79 -14.23
C ALA A 87 -26.36 -4.19 -13.01
N GLY A 88 -25.83 -4.00 -11.79
CA GLY A 88 -26.54 -4.19 -10.53
C GLY A 88 -27.55 -3.08 -10.19
N GLY A 89 -27.72 -2.08 -11.06
CA GLY A 89 -28.70 -1.00 -10.91
C GLY A 89 -28.17 0.24 -10.18
N MET A 90 -26.88 0.34 -9.89
CA MET A 90 -26.31 1.56 -9.36
C MET A 90 -26.32 2.66 -10.43
N SER A 91 -26.75 3.86 -10.08
CA SER A 91 -26.76 4.97 -11.05
C SER A 91 -25.33 5.44 -11.37
N VAL A 92 -25.13 5.89 -12.60
CA VAL A 92 -23.83 6.46 -13.05
C VAL A 92 -23.37 7.59 -12.11
N ALA A 93 -24.30 8.44 -11.65
CA ALA A 93 -23.99 9.50 -10.70
C ALA A 93 -23.48 8.96 -9.36
N LYS A 94 -24.07 7.86 -8.86
CA LYS A 94 -23.62 7.23 -7.61
C LYS A 94 -22.24 6.57 -7.77
N ILE A 95 -22.01 5.90 -8.90
CA ILE A 95 -20.70 5.34 -9.24
C ILE A 95 -19.66 6.48 -9.30
N ALA A 96 -19.98 7.57 -9.99
CA ALA A 96 -19.08 8.73 -10.09
C ALA A 96 -18.74 9.34 -8.72
N GLU A 97 -19.72 9.43 -7.82
CA GLU A 97 -19.51 9.85 -6.43
C GLU A 97 -18.60 8.88 -5.68
N ASP A 98 -18.87 7.57 -5.75
CA ASP A 98 -18.10 6.54 -5.04
C ASP A 98 -16.65 6.46 -5.52
N TRP A 99 -16.43 6.65 -6.80
CA TRP A 99 -15.08 6.71 -7.39
C TRP A 99 -14.45 8.11 -7.34
N SER A 100 -15.19 9.14 -6.89
CA SER A 100 -14.78 10.54 -6.88
C SER A 100 -14.30 11.05 -8.26
N VAL A 101 -14.96 10.62 -9.32
CA VAL A 101 -14.69 11.02 -10.71
C VAL A 101 -15.89 11.77 -11.30
N SER A 102 -15.74 12.31 -12.51
CA SER A 102 -16.87 12.89 -13.22
C SER A 102 -17.84 11.82 -13.76
N VAL A 103 -19.11 12.16 -13.91
CA VAL A 103 -20.11 11.31 -14.57
C VAL A 103 -19.64 10.92 -15.96
N GLY A 104 -19.06 11.85 -16.73
CA GLY A 104 -18.53 11.59 -18.07
C GLY A 104 -17.42 10.52 -18.06
N ARG A 105 -16.57 10.50 -17.01
CA ARG A 105 -15.54 9.44 -16.89
C ARG A 105 -16.14 8.06 -16.68
N VAL A 106 -17.18 7.94 -15.88
CA VAL A 106 -17.92 6.66 -15.71
C VAL A 106 -18.56 6.23 -17.03
N GLU A 107 -19.16 7.18 -17.77
CA GLU A 107 -19.75 6.91 -19.08
C GLU A 107 -18.71 6.42 -20.10
N GLU A 108 -17.51 7.01 -20.12
CA GLU A 108 -16.38 6.56 -20.94
C GLU A 108 -15.98 5.12 -20.60
N VAL A 109 -15.85 4.80 -19.30
CA VAL A 109 -15.51 3.45 -18.83
C VAL A 109 -16.59 2.45 -19.26
N LEU A 110 -17.87 2.78 -19.08
CA LEU A 110 -18.99 1.91 -19.47
C LEU A 110 -19.13 1.76 -20.98
N ALA A 111 -18.71 2.74 -21.76
CA ALA A 111 -18.70 2.69 -23.22
C ALA A 111 -17.47 1.94 -23.77
N HIS A 112 -16.47 1.67 -22.94
CA HIS A 112 -15.25 1.00 -23.37
C HIS A 112 -15.57 -0.43 -23.85
N THR A 113 -15.07 -0.77 -25.03
CA THR A 113 -15.22 -2.10 -25.65
C THR A 113 -13.85 -2.65 -25.99
N GLY A 114 -13.60 -3.90 -25.62
CA GLY A 114 -12.32 -4.56 -25.84
C GLY A 114 -11.51 -4.71 -24.56
N GLU A 115 -10.23 -4.99 -24.70
CA GLU A 115 -9.31 -5.07 -23.58
C GLU A 115 -9.07 -3.66 -23.02
N PRO A 116 -9.18 -3.43 -21.71
CA PRO A 116 -8.89 -2.14 -21.11
C PRO A 116 -7.45 -1.70 -21.44
N PRO A 117 -7.19 -0.38 -21.59
CA PRO A 117 -5.83 0.08 -21.75
C PRO A 117 -4.97 -0.37 -20.55
N PRO A 118 -3.66 -0.61 -20.76
CA PRO A 118 -2.78 -0.90 -19.63
C PRO A 118 -2.85 0.28 -18.66
N ASP A 119 -2.94 -0.04 -17.35
CA ASP A 119 -2.89 0.99 -16.32
C ASP A 119 -1.58 1.75 -16.44
N GLU A 120 -1.68 3.06 -16.57
CA GLU A 120 -0.54 3.92 -16.30
C GLU A 120 -0.32 3.88 -14.79
N ALA A 121 0.69 3.13 -14.35
CA ALA A 121 1.05 3.11 -12.94
C ALA A 121 1.29 4.54 -12.46
N PRO A 122 0.56 5.03 -11.45
CA PRO A 122 0.70 6.40 -11.01
C PRO A 122 2.12 6.64 -10.49
N PHE A 123 2.73 7.74 -10.92
CA PHE A 123 3.94 8.20 -10.26
C PHE A 123 3.62 8.61 -8.82
N THR A 124 4.53 8.30 -7.92
CA THR A 124 4.37 8.60 -6.51
C THR A 124 5.65 9.17 -5.92
N THR A 125 5.52 9.84 -4.78
CA THR A 125 6.68 10.15 -3.93
C THR A 125 7.09 8.91 -3.11
N LEU A 126 8.29 8.96 -2.53
CA LEU A 126 8.72 8.00 -1.51
C LEU A 126 7.79 8.03 -0.30
N ALA A 127 7.34 9.22 0.08
CA ALA A 127 6.38 9.41 1.17
C ALA A 127 5.09 8.62 0.96
N TRP A 128 4.58 8.62 -0.27
CA TRP A 128 3.38 7.88 -0.59
C TRP A 128 3.61 6.37 -0.50
N ARG A 129 4.68 5.85 -1.10
CA ARG A 129 4.98 4.41 -1.09
C ARG A 129 5.19 3.87 0.32
N LEU A 130 5.97 4.59 1.14
CA LEU A 130 6.17 4.22 2.54
C LEU A 130 4.87 4.33 3.35
N GLY A 131 4.09 5.40 3.13
CA GLY A 131 2.79 5.60 3.78
C GLY A 131 1.77 4.53 3.39
N HIS A 132 1.75 4.11 2.12
CA HIS A 132 0.92 3.02 1.64
C HIS A 132 1.27 1.70 2.34
N LEU A 133 2.55 1.29 2.33
CA LEU A 133 3.00 0.11 3.05
C LEU A 133 2.66 0.18 4.54
N HIS A 134 2.86 1.34 5.17
CA HIS A 134 2.50 1.54 6.57
C HIS A 134 1.00 1.28 6.80
N SER A 135 0.14 1.79 5.93
CA SER A 135 -1.32 1.57 6.02
C SER A 135 -1.69 0.11 5.81
N CYS A 136 -1.10 -0.57 4.83
CA CYS A 136 -1.35 -1.98 4.55
C CYS A 136 -1.00 -2.83 5.78
N PHE A 137 0.24 -2.70 6.28
CA PHE A 137 0.68 -3.49 7.44
C PHE A 137 -0.06 -3.13 8.73
N ALA A 138 -0.45 -1.85 8.93
CA ALA A 138 -1.26 -1.45 10.07
C ALA A 138 -2.67 -2.07 10.01
N GLY A 139 -3.28 -2.09 8.82
CA GLY A 139 -4.55 -2.74 8.57
C GLY A 139 -4.47 -4.25 8.78
N GLN A 140 -3.49 -4.91 8.16
CA GLN A 140 -3.24 -6.33 8.33
C GLN A 140 -3.03 -6.69 9.80
N TRP A 141 -2.23 -5.93 10.54
CA TRP A 141 -2.01 -6.17 11.95
C TRP A 141 -3.29 -6.00 12.78
N GLU A 142 -4.03 -4.90 12.59
CA GLU A 142 -5.26 -4.61 13.34
C GLU A 142 -6.32 -5.69 13.12
N TRP A 143 -6.49 -6.16 11.88
CA TRP A 143 -7.53 -7.11 11.51
C TRP A 143 -7.13 -8.58 11.63
N THR A 144 -5.86 -8.86 11.92
CA THR A 144 -5.35 -10.22 12.21
C THR A 144 -5.15 -10.43 13.71
N PHE A 145 -4.41 -9.52 14.35
CA PHE A 145 -3.95 -9.65 15.75
C PHE A 145 -4.56 -8.61 16.69
N GLY A 146 -5.14 -7.52 16.16
CA GLY A 146 -5.72 -6.44 16.93
C GLY A 146 -7.20 -6.67 17.30
N GLU A 147 -7.91 -5.56 17.52
CA GLU A 147 -9.31 -5.58 17.95
C GLU A 147 -10.30 -5.81 16.79
N ARG A 148 -9.84 -5.77 15.54
CA ARG A 148 -10.60 -6.02 14.30
C ARG A 148 -11.79 -5.09 14.08
N ARG A 149 -11.66 -3.84 14.47
CA ARG A 149 -12.78 -2.88 14.43
C ARG A 149 -12.43 -1.48 13.97
N ARG A 150 -11.15 -1.13 13.95
CA ARG A 150 -10.74 0.22 13.55
C ARG A 150 -10.68 0.32 12.03
N ASP A 151 -11.14 1.47 11.52
CA ASP A 151 -11.03 1.78 10.10
C ASP A 151 -9.55 1.81 9.68
N PRO A 152 -9.13 0.96 8.72
CA PRO A 152 -7.74 0.93 8.25
C PRO A 152 -7.23 2.29 7.77
N HIS A 153 -8.09 3.14 7.20
CA HIS A 153 -7.72 4.48 6.73
C HIS A 153 -7.40 5.47 7.86
N LEU A 154 -7.71 5.12 9.11
CA LEU A 154 -7.48 5.96 10.29
C LEU A 154 -6.38 5.42 11.22
N LEU A 155 -5.68 4.35 10.83
CA LEU A 155 -4.67 3.70 11.68
C LEU A 155 -3.34 4.43 11.68
N VAL A 156 -2.98 5.10 10.59
CA VAL A 156 -1.66 5.72 10.39
C VAL A 156 -1.78 7.23 10.41
N ASP A 157 -1.07 7.86 11.34
CA ASP A 157 -0.85 9.30 11.39
C ASP A 157 0.39 9.62 10.53
N PHE A 158 0.16 10.13 9.33
CA PHE A 158 1.22 10.42 8.37
C PHE A 158 2.06 11.61 8.79
N SER A 159 3.30 11.68 8.32
CA SER A 159 4.25 12.73 8.65
C SER A 159 4.98 13.22 7.39
N PRO A 160 5.31 14.51 7.29
CA PRO A 160 6.18 15.04 6.25
C PRO A 160 7.66 14.74 6.52
N SER A 161 8.00 14.33 7.74
CA SER A 161 9.36 13.99 8.11
C SER A 161 9.67 12.53 7.83
N ALA A 162 10.73 12.29 7.07
CA ALA A 162 11.24 10.95 6.74
C ALA A 162 11.62 10.16 8.00
N ASP A 163 12.31 10.80 8.95
CA ASP A 163 12.75 10.15 10.19
C ASP A 163 11.56 9.67 11.01
N VAL A 164 10.54 10.52 11.19
CA VAL A 164 9.32 10.16 11.93
C VAL A 164 8.53 9.06 11.21
N ALA A 165 8.43 9.13 9.89
CA ALA A 165 7.73 8.12 9.11
C ALA A 165 8.44 6.76 9.19
N LEU A 166 9.78 6.74 9.08
CA LEU A 166 10.59 5.52 9.19
C LEU A 166 10.53 4.92 10.60
N GLU A 167 10.66 5.74 11.65
CA GLU A 167 10.55 5.27 13.04
C GLU A 167 9.21 4.56 13.28
N ARG A 168 8.10 5.19 12.90
CA ARG A 168 6.75 4.63 13.06
C ARG A 168 6.56 3.37 12.24
N PHE A 169 7.03 3.37 11.00
CA PHE A 169 6.94 2.22 10.11
C PHE A 169 7.70 1.01 10.65
N TRP A 170 8.97 1.18 11.03
CA TRP A 170 9.77 0.08 11.56
C TRP A 170 9.24 -0.45 12.89
N ALA A 171 8.72 0.40 13.76
CA ALA A 171 8.05 -0.02 14.99
C ALA A 171 6.82 -0.90 14.72
N LEU A 172 6.03 -0.58 13.68
CA LEU A 172 4.92 -1.42 13.23
C LEU A 172 5.42 -2.76 12.66
N ILE A 173 6.43 -2.72 11.78
CA ILE A 173 7.01 -3.93 11.17
C ILE A 173 7.56 -4.88 12.23
N ASP A 174 8.25 -4.37 13.25
CA ASP A 174 8.75 -5.17 14.37
C ASP A 174 7.61 -5.87 15.12
N ARG A 175 6.52 -5.16 15.39
CA ARG A 175 5.33 -5.72 16.02
C ARG A 175 4.70 -6.80 15.14
N TRP A 176 4.41 -6.47 13.88
CA TRP A 176 3.81 -7.39 12.92
C TRP A 176 4.65 -8.67 12.80
N ARG A 177 5.96 -8.53 12.59
CA ARG A 177 6.90 -9.64 12.47
C ARG A 177 6.92 -10.54 13.72
N ALA A 178 6.89 -9.92 14.92
CA ALA A 178 6.87 -10.65 16.18
C ALA A 178 5.58 -11.47 16.36
N ASP A 179 4.42 -10.92 15.98
CA ASP A 179 3.14 -11.59 16.13
C ASP A 179 2.96 -12.69 15.07
N VAL A 180 3.33 -12.45 13.80
CA VAL A 180 3.37 -13.47 12.75
C VAL A 180 4.28 -14.62 13.13
N GLY A 181 5.42 -14.34 13.78
CA GLY A 181 6.37 -15.37 14.23
C GLY A 181 5.83 -16.37 15.27
N ARG A 182 4.64 -16.09 15.84
CA ARG A 182 3.94 -16.98 16.80
C ARG A 182 2.79 -17.77 16.17
N VAL A 183 2.51 -17.53 14.90
CA VAL A 183 1.43 -18.23 14.18
C VAL A 183 1.77 -19.71 14.07
N THR A 184 0.77 -20.57 14.31
CA THR A 184 0.92 -22.02 14.20
C THR A 184 0.61 -22.51 12.78
N GLU A 185 1.04 -23.73 12.45
CA GLU A 185 0.70 -24.37 11.17
C GLU A 185 -0.82 -24.46 10.95
N GLU A 186 -1.60 -24.75 12.00
CA GLU A 186 -3.07 -24.78 11.93
C GLU A 186 -3.64 -23.40 11.58
N GLN A 187 -3.10 -22.32 12.18
CA GLN A 187 -3.53 -20.96 11.89
C GLN A 187 -3.15 -20.54 10.46
N LEU A 188 -2.02 -21.03 9.92
CA LEU A 188 -1.66 -20.77 8.51
C LEU A 188 -2.71 -21.34 7.54
N ASP A 189 -3.31 -22.48 7.87
CA ASP A 189 -4.33 -23.12 7.03
C ASP A 189 -5.75 -22.61 7.31
N THR A 190 -5.91 -21.68 8.27
CA THR A 190 -7.23 -21.20 8.66
C THR A 190 -7.71 -20.07 7.74
N VAL A 191 -8.83 -20.30 7.05
CA VAL A 191 -9.57 -19.26 6.32
C VAL A 191 -10.22 -18.30 7.31
N GLY A 192 -10.09 -16.99 7.07
CA GLY A 192 -10.62 -15.95 7.95
C GLY A 192 -9.82 -15.74 9.25
N PHE A 193 -8.61 -16.28 9.35
CA PHE A 193 -7.69 -15.95 10.46
C PHE A 193 -7.32 -14.47 10.44
N SER A 194 -6.99 -13.91 9.28
CA SER A 194 -7.04 -12.48 9.01
C SER A 194 -8.44 -12.10 8.53
N GLN A 195 -8.96 -10.98 8.99
CA GLN A 195 -10.23 -10.41 8.55
C GLN A 195 -10.04 -9.04 7.91
N TYR A 196 -8.84 -8.79 7.41
CA TYR A 196 -8.54 -7.53 6.73
C TYR A 196 -9.41 -7.38 5.49
N PRO A 197 -10.19 -6.27 5.38
CA PRO A 197 -11.25 -6.16 4.38
C PRO A 197 -10.76 -5.82 2.97
N TYR A 198 -9.45 -5.59 2.77
CA TYR A 198 -8.90 -5.18 1.50
C TYR A 198 -7.78 -6.11 1.02
N GLY A 199 -7.72 -6.35 -0.29
CA GLY A 199 -6.57 -6.98 -0.93
C GLY A 199 -6.39 -8.47 -0.75
N SER A 200 -7.29 -9.16 -0.03
CA SER A 200 -7.25 -10.62 0.14
C SER A 200 -8.56 -11.22 -0.33
N ASP A 201 -8.50 -12.41 -0.92
CA ASP A 201 -9.70 -13.21 -1.15
C ASP A 201 -10.23 -13.68 0.22
N PRO A 202 -11.51 -13.48 0.56
CA PRO A 202 -12.07 -13.92 1.83
C PRO A 202 -12.00 -15.43 2.05
N ASP A 203 -11.80 -16.20 0.98
CA ASP A 203 -11.67 -17.66 1.02
C ASP A 203 -10.20 -18.12 1.11
N ASP A 204 -9.24 -17.19 1.12
CA ASP A 204 -7.82 -17.51 1.24
C ASP A 204 -7.45 -17.97 2.66
N PRO A 205 -6.70 -19.05 2.82
CA PRO A 205 -6.07 -19.37 4.10
C PRO A 205 -4.99 -18.33 4.44
N TYR A 206 -4.69 -18.18 5.72
CA TYR A 206 -3.77 -17.12 6.19
C TYR A 206 -2.39 -17.19 5.54
N ILE A 207 -1.92 -18.36 5.15
CA ILE A 207 -0.64 -18.48 4.43
C ILE A 207 -0.64 -17.74 3.09
N GLY A 208 -1.78 -17.69 2.40
CA GLY A 208 -1.95 -16.89 1.18
C GLY A 208 -1.90 -15.40 1.46
N VAL A 209 -2.58 -14.95 2.52
CA VAL A 209 -2.53 -13.56 3.00
C VAL A 209 -1.10 -13.16 3.34
N LEU A 210 -0.38 -13.98 4.12
CA LEU A 210 1.01 -13.71 4.52
C LEU A 210 1.97 -13.67 3.31
N ALA A 211 1.76 -14.53 2.31
CA ALA A 211 2.52 -14.48 1.07
C ALA A 211 2.23 -13.17 0.29
N GLY A 212 1.00 -12.70 0.32
CA GLY A 212 0.58 -11.40 -0.22
C GLY A 212 1.26 -10.24 0.50
N ASP A 213 1.32 -10.24 1.83
CA ASP A 213 2.03 -9.24 2.62
C ASP A 213 3.52 -9.16 2.25
N ASN A 214 4.17 -10.30 2.06
CA ASN A 214 5.56 -10.37 1.60
C ASN A 214 5.72 -9.77 0.20
N LEU A 215 4.82 -10.11 -0.71
CA LEU A 215 4.83 -9.58 -2.08
C LEU A 215 4.67 -8.06 -2.08
N GLU A 216 3.74 -7.53 -1.29
CA GLU A 216 3.48 -6.09 -1.13
C GLU A 216 4.72 -5.37 -0.62
N PHE A 217 5.36 -5.93 0.43
CA PHE A 217 6.58 -5.36 0.98
C PHE A 217 7.72 -5.34 -0.05
N ILE A 218 8.00 -6.46 -0.71
CA ILE A 218 9.09 -6.59 -1.68
C ILE A 218 8.86 -5.67 -2.87
N HIS A 219 7.63 -5.64 -3.40
CA HIS A 219 7.25 -4.82 -4.55
C HIS A 219 7.50 -3.34 -4.25
N HIS A 220 6.88 -2.81 -3.20
CA HIS A 220 6.98 -1.38 -2.90
C HIS A 220 8.36 -0.95 -2.39
N MET A 221 9.10 -1.81 -1.69
CA MET A 221 10.49 -1.50 -1.33
C MET A 221 11.41 -1.44 -2.56
N SER A 222 11.12 -2.22 -3.60
CA SER A 222 11.84 -2.12 -4.89
C SER A 222 11.54 -0.80 -5.62
N GLU A 223 10.29 -0.35 -5.61
CA GLU A 223 9.89 0.95 -6.17
C GLU A 223 10.53 2.12 -5.40
N ILE A 224 10.54 2.06 -4.06
CA ILE A 224 11.22 3.03 -3.19
C ILE A 224 12.71 3.09 -3.54
N ALA A 225 13.36 1.95 -3.71
CA ALA A 225 14.76 1.89 -4.09
C ALA A 225 15.02 2.57 -5.44
N LEU A 226 14.18 2.32 -6.43
CA LEU A 226 14.26 2.97 -7.74
C LEU A 226 14.04 4.48 -7.66
N LEU A 227 13.04 4.94 -6.91
CA LEU A 227 12.77 6.37 -6.72
C LEU A 227 13.96 7.09 -6.07
N ARG A 228 14.65 6.46 -5.12
CA ARG A 228 15.89 7.00 -4.54
C ARG A 228 17.01 7.15 -5.55
N ASP A 229 17.19 6.17 -6.43
CA ASP A 229 18.19 6.25 -7.49
C ASP A 229 17.84 7.36 -8.49
N LEU A 230 16.57 7.52 -8.85
CA LEU A 230 16.09 8.61 -9.70
C LEU A 230 16.30 9.99 -9.04
N TYR A 231 15.98 10.12 -7.75
CA TYR A 231 16.24 11.36 -7.02
C TYR A 231 17.70 11.77 -7.03
N ARG A 232 18.61 10.83 -6.79
CA ARG A 232 20.06 11.08 -6.81
C ARG A 232 20.57 11.53 -8.17
N LEU A 233 19.93 11.07 -9.25
CA LEU A 233 20.29 11.38 -10.63
C LEU A 233 19.45 12.51 -11.25
N ARG A 234 18.51 13.11 -10.51
CA ARG A 234 17.53 14.08 -11.04
C ARG A 234 18.17 15.26 -11.79
N SER A 235 19.31 15.74 -11.32
CA SER A 235 20.01 16.83 -12.00
C SER A 235 20.62 16.43 -13.35
N THR A 236 20.93 15.13 -13.52
CA THR A 236 21.46 14.58 -14.78
C THR A 236 20.34 14.30 -15.78
N LEU A 237 19.11 13.99 -15.28
CA LEU A 237 17.97 13.66 -16.09
C LEU A 237 17.24 14.90 -16.62
N SER A 238 17.48 16.08 -16.03
CA SER A 238 16.84 17.35 -16.39
C SER A 238 17.60 18.17 -17.46
N GLY A 239 18.72 17.65 -18.00
CA GLY A 239 19.51 18.20 -19.09
C GLY A 239 19.22 17.47 -20.36
#